data_dd30cae8df9cf0142a06059f45aa9478
#
_entry.id   dd30cae8df9cf0142a06059f45aa9478
#
_cell.length_a   1.000
_cell.length_b   1.000
_cell.length_c   1.000
_cell.angle_alpha   90.00
_cell.angle_beta   90.00
_cell.angle_gamma   90.00
#
_symmetry.space_group_name_H-M   'P 1'
#
loop_
_entity.id
_entity.type
_entity.pdbx_description
1 polymer ?
#
loop_
_entity_poly.entity_id
_entity_poly.type
_entity_poly.pdbx_seq_one_letter_code
_entity_poly.pdbx_strand_id
1 'polypeptide(L)'
;IFGFHLASLDKRQSSDIHERVLAELFAKAGGQPGYASLDEDAKVALLLSELSQPRLLYTPYIAYSAETDSELGVLRAAREIRARYGDRAIRNYIISHTETLSDLLEVLLLQKEMGLLRIAEQELDLMVIPLFETIPDLQRAAGIMEAVMAIP
;
A
#
# COMPACT_ATOMS: atom_id res chain seq x y z
N ILE A 1 -1.08 -30.39 -11.52
CA ILE A 1 -1.96 -30.15 -10.37
C ILE A 1 -1.50 -28.91 -9.60
N PHE A 2 -0.19 -28.72 -9.37
CA PHE A 2 0.34 -27.58 -8.61
C PHE A 2 0.84 -26.42 -9.49
N GLY A 3 0.83 -26.55 -10.81
CA GLY A 3 1.45 -25.60 -11.72
C GLY A 3 2.95 -25.49 -11.46
N PHE A 4 3.51 -24.29 -11.64
CA PHE A 4 4.93 -24.02 -11.36
C PHE A 4 5.21 -23.53 -9.94
N HIS A 5 4.17 -23.37 -9.10
CA HIS A 5 4.30 -22.84 -7.75
C HIS A 5 4.06 -23.92 -6.71
N LEU A 6 5.10 -24.32 -5.98
CA LEU A 6 4.99 -25.16 -4.79
C LEU A 6 4.42 -24.37 -3.61
N ALA A 7 4.70 -23.06 -3.55
CA ALA A 7 4.19 -22.13 -2.56
C ALA A 7 4.03 -20.73 -3.19
N SER A 8 3.05 -19.96 -2.74
CA SER A 8 2.93 -18.54 -3.01
C SER A 8 3.91 -17.76 -2.12
N LEU A 9 4.47 -16.68 -2.64
CA LEU A 9 5.24 -15.72 -1.87
C LEU A 9 4.34 -14.60 -1.37
N ASP A 10 4.69 -14.02 -0.23
CA ASP A 10 4.06 -12.83 0.31
C ASP A 10 5.08 -11.68 0.38
N LYS A 11 4.66 -10.47 0.04
CA LYS A 11 5.41 -9.26 0.37
C LYS A 11 5.11 -8.91 1.82
N ARG A 12 6.11 -8.51 2.59
CA ARG A 12 5.93 -7.98 3.95
C ARG A 12 6.74 -6.70 4.14
N GLN A 13 6.16 -5.69 4.78
CA GLN A 13 6.83 -4.46 5.17
C GLN A 13 6.15 -3.83 6.39
N SER A 14 6.86 -2.94 7.08
CA SER A 14 6.38 -2.18 8.22
C SER A 14 5.63 -0.92 7.79
N SER A 15 4.57 -0.54 8.50
CA SER A 15 3.72 0.61 8.22
C SER A 15 4.50 1.94 8.17
N ASP A 16 5.49 2.12 9.07
CA ASP A 16 6.31 3.33 9.13
C ASP A 16 7.13 3.57 7.85
N ILE A 17 7.49 2.50 7.12
CA ILE A 17 8.14 2.62 5.81
C ILE A 17 7.15 3.17 4.78
N HIS A 18 5.89 2.68 4.78
CA HIS A 18 4.86 3.15 3.85
C HIS A 18 4.58 4.63 4.04
N GLU A 19 4.43 5.07 5.30
CA GLU A 19 4.24 6.49 5.64
C GLU A 19 5.38 7.36 5.09
N ARG A 20 6.65 6.96 5.30
CA ARG A 20 7.81 7.74 4.81
C ARG A 20 7.86 7.80 3.28
N VAL A 21 7.59 6.69 2.61
CA VAL A 21 7.54 6.64 1.14
C VAL A 21 6.46 7.55 0.59
N LEU A 22 5.25 7.49 1.16
CA LEU A 22 4.15 8.36 0.72
C LEU A 22 4.41 9.83 1.06
N ALA A 23 5.01 10.12 2.22
CA ALA A 23 5.40 11.49 2.56
C ALA A 23 6.34 12.10 1.50
N GLU A 24 7.30 11.32 0.99
CA GLU A 24 8.15 11.76 -0.11
C GLU A 24 7.38 11.91 -1.43
N LEU A 25 6.51 10.96 -1.79
CA LEU A 25 5.69 11.07 -3.00
C LEU A 25 4.80 12.31 -2.97
N PHE A 26 4.10 12.56 -1.88
CA PHE A 26 3.26 13.74 -1.71
C PHE A 26 4.05 15.05 -1.80
N ALA A 27 5.22 15.10 -1.15
CA ALA A 27 6.08 16.28 -1.19
C ALA A 27 6.57 16.59 -2.61
N LYS A 28 6.94 15.56 -3.38
CA LYS A 28 7.48 15.71 -4.74
C LYS A 28 6.40 15.92 -5.81
N ALA A 29 5.20 15.37 -5.60
CA ALA A 29 4.06 15.65 -6.46
C ALA A 29 3.48 17.07 -6.30
N GLY A 30 3.98 17.86 -5.35
CA GLY A 30 3.55 19.23 -5.11
C GLY A 30 2.20 19.36 -4.39
N GLY A 31 1.70 18.27 -3.80
CA GLY A 31 0.36 18.24 -3.19
C GLY A 31 0.32 18.56 -1.70
N GLN A 32 1.13 17.88 -0.89
CA GLN A 32 1.07 17.98 0.58
C GLN A 32 2.45 17.78 1.21
N PRO A 33 3.27 18.83 1.32
CA PRO A 33 4.45 18.78 2.17
C PRO A 33 4.00 18.66 3.63
N GLY A 34 4.38 17.60 4.33
CA GLY A 34 4.04 17.40 5.74
C GLY A 34 3.01 16.29 5.99
N TYR A 35 2.82 15.37 5.05
CA TYR A 35 1.94 14.20 5.19
C TYR A 35 2.12 13.48 6.53
N ALA A 36 3.37 13.19 6.94
CA ALA A 36 3.69 12.50 8.19
C ALA A 36 3.27 13.26 9.46
N SER A 37 3.01 14.57 9.37
CA SER A 37 2.54 15.39 10.51
C SER A 37 1.02 15.56 10.57
N LEU A 38 0.28 14.99 9.64
CA LEU A 38 -1.17 14.99 9.66
C LEU A 38 -1.69 14.08 10.77
N ASP A 39 -2.84 14.44 11.36
CA ASP A 39 -3.59 13.52 12.21
C ASP A 39 -4.25 12.40 11.37
N GLU A 40 -4.75 11.37 12.04
CA GLU A 40 -5.31 10.19 11.38
C GLU A 40 -6.48 10.52 10.45
N ASP A 41 -7.40 11.37 10.90
CA ASP A 41 -8.57 11.74 10.10
C ASP A 41 -8.16 12.47 8.80
N ALA A 42 -7.18 13.37 8.90
CA ALA A 42 -6.64 14.08 7.75
C ALA A 42 -5.86 13.15 6.80
N LYS A 43 -5.09 12.19 7.34
CA LYS A 43 -4.43 11.15 6.52
C LYS A 43 -5.46 10.33 5.75
N VAL A 44 -6.45 9.78 6.45
CA VAL A 44 -7.52 8.99 5.83
C VAL A 44 -8.24 9.77 4.74
N ALA A 45 -8.65 11.00 5.01
CA ALA A 45 -9.34 11.84 4.04
C ALA A 45 -8.48 12.08 2.79
N LEU A 46 -7.19 12.39 2.97
CA LEU A 46 -6.25 12.61 1.86
C LEU A 46 -6.05 11.32 1.05
N LEU A 47 -5.80 10.19 1.71
CA LEU A 47 -5.58 8.91 1.05
C LEU A 47 -6.79 8.47 0.24
N LEU A 48 -8.01 8.59 0.79
CA LEU A 48 -9.25 8.29 0.07
C LEU A 48 -9.44 9.22 -1.14
N SER A 49 -9.13 10.52 -0.98
CA SER A 49 -9.16 11.46 -2.10
C SER A 49 -8.21 11.06 -3.22
N GLU A 50 -6.96 10.67 -2.89
CA GLU A 50 -5.99 10.23 -3.90
C GLU A 50 -6.35 8.88 -4.52
N LEU A 51 -6.90 7.95 -3.74
CA LEU A 51 -7.37 6.67 -4.26
C LEU A 51 -8.52 6.86 -5.26
N SER A 52 -9.40 7.83 -5.05
CA SER A 52 -10.51 8.11 -5.97
C SER A 52 -10.10 8.76 -7.30
N GLN A 53 -8.88 9.28 -7.41
CA GLN A 53 -8.39 9.98 -8.59
C GLN A 53 -7.56 9.06 -9.50
N PRO A 54 -7.67 9.18 -10.83
CA PRO A 54 -6.90 8.35 -11.76
C PRO A 54 -5.43 8.78 -11.89
N ARG A 55 -5.05 9.95 -11.37
CA ARG A 55 -3.68 10.44 -11.44
C ARG A 55 -2.75 9.63 -10.55
N LEU A 56 -1.46 9.62 -10.90
CA LEU A 56 -0.39 9.05 -10.08
C LEU A 56 0.44 10.16 -9.45
N LEU A 57 0.94 9.90 -8.24
CA LEU A 57 1.92 10.75 -7.54
C LEU A 57 3.34 10.47 -8.04
N TYR A 58 3.64 9.20 -8.31
CA TYR A 58 4.93 8.77 -8.80
C TYR A 58 5.18 9.19 -10.25
N THR A 59 6.39 9.66 -10.52
CA THR A 59 6.89 9.85 -11.88
C THR A 59 8.34 9.38 -12.01
N PRO A 60 8.73 8.69 -13.10
CA PRO A 60 10.11 8.24 -13.29
C PRO A 60 11.10 9.38 -13.63
N TYR A 61 10.62 10.61 -13.77
CA TYR A 61 11.44 11.77 -14.15
C TYR A 61 11.95 12.60 -12.97
N ILE A 62 11.67 12.17 -11.75
CA ILE A 62 12.13 12.79 -10.51
C ILE A 62 13.00 11.79 -9.75
N ALA A 63 14.08 12.25 -9.13
CA ALA A 63 14.89 11.42 -8.26
C ALA A 63 14.22 11.30 -6.87
N TYR A 64 14.12 10.10 -6.36
CA TYR A 64 13.62 9.78 -5.03
C TYR A 64 14.76 9.34 -4.11
N SER A 65 14.48 9.20 -2.83
CA SER A 65 15.41 8.61 -1.87
C SER A 65 15.65 7.13 -2.19
N ALA A 66 16.77 6.59 -1.72
CA ALA A 66 17.09 5.17 -1.91
C ALA A 66 16.02 4.24 -1.26
N GLU A 67 15.40 4.67 -0.15
CA GLU A 67 14.31 3.93 0.50
C GLU A 67 13.06 3.89 -0.40
N THR A 68 12.63 5.03 -0.91
CA THR A 68 11.46 5.12 -1.81
C THR A 68 11.69 4.37 -3.10
N ASP A 69 12.85 4.52 -3.74
CA ASP A 69 13.18 3.78 -4.96
C ASP A 69 13.19 2.27 -4.73
N SER A 70 13.71 1.81 -3.58
CA SER A 70 13.72 0.40 -3.20
C SER A 70 12.30 -0.14 -3.03
N GLU A 71 11.45 0.53 -2.24
CA GLU A 71 10.09 0.06 -1.96
C GLU A 71 9.20 0.04 -3.20
N LEU A 72 9.24 1.09 -4.02
CA LEU A 72 8.53 1.12 -5.29
C LEU A 72 9.10 0.08 -6.27
N GLY A 73 10.41 -0.16 -6.23
CA GLY A 73 11.07 -1.21 -6.99
C GLY A 73 10.57 -2.62 -6.65
N VAL A 74 10.36 -2.90 -5.36
CA VAL A 74 9.80 -4.19 -4.90
C VAL A 74 8.36 -4.38 -5.42
N LEU A 75 7.51 -3.35 -5.36
CA LEU A 75 6.14 -3.43 -5.89
C LEU A 75 6.14 -3.61 -7.42
N ARG A 76 7.02 -2.93 -8.13
CA ARG A 76 7.21 -3.10 -9.57
C ARG A 76 7.62 -4.53 -9.90
N ALA A 77 8.60 -5.08 -9.16
CA ALA A 77 9.02 -6.47 -9.33
C ALA A 77 7.88 -7.46 -9.04
N ALA A 78 7.05 -7.20 -8.02
CA ALA A 78 5.88 -8.03 -7.74
C ALA A 78 4.89 -8.06 -8.92
N ARG A 79 4.61 -6.89 -9.54
CA ARG A 79 3.78 -6.81 -10.74
C ARG A 79 4.38 -7.60 -11.91
N GLU A 80 5.68 -7.47 -12.16
CA GLU A 80 6.37 -8.19 -13.23
C GLU A 80 6.38 -9.70 -13.00
N ILE A 81 6.58 -10.14 -11.76
CA ILE A 81 6.53 -11.56 -11.37
C ILE A 81 5.13 -12.12 -11.62
N ARG A 82 4.07 -11.40 -11.20
CA ARG A 82 2.69 -11.83 -11.46
C ARG A 82 2.38 -11.91 -12.95
N ALA A 83 2.78 -10.91 -13.73
CA ALA A 83 2.58 -10.91 -15.18
C ALA A 83 3.32 -12.07 -15.87
N ARG A 84 4.51 -12.45 -15.38
CA ARG A 84 5.33 -13.51 -15.98
C ARG A 84 4.96 -14.92 -15.52
N TYR A 85 4.63 -15.08 -14.24
CA TYR A 85 4.45 -16.39 -13.61
C TYR A 85 3.03 -16.67 -13.14
N GLY A 86 2.13 -15.71 -13.31
CA GLY A 86 0.73 -15.82 -12.91
C GLY A 86 0.44 -15.24 -11.52
N ASP A 87 -0.83 -15.02 -11.26
CA ASP A 87 -1.37 -14.35 -10.06
C ASP A 87 -1.06 -15.10 -8.75
N ARG A 88 -0.81 -16.40 -8.82
CA ARG A 88 -0.46 -17.23 -7.66
C ARG A 88 0.99 -17.07 -7.18
N ALA A 89 1.86 -16.42 -7.95
CA ALA A 89 3.27 -16.28 -7.57
C ALA A 89 3.44 -15.42 -6.31
N ILE A 90 2.73 -14.28 -6.25
CA ILE A 90 2.66 -13.39 -5.09
C ILE A 90 1.20 -13.00 -4.93
N ARG A 91 0.62 -13.20 -3.74
CA ARG A 91 -0.81 -12.98 -3.49
C ARG A 91 -1.11 -11.94 -2.44
N ASN A 92 -0.24 -11.82 -1.44
CA ASN A 92 -0.53 -11.02 -0.27
C ASN A 92 0.55 -9.97 -0.05
N TYR A 93 0.10 -8.83 0.48
CA TYR A 93 0.93 -7.78 1.03
C TYR A 93 0.64 -7.67 2.53
N ILE A 94 1.57 -8.13 3.34
CA ILE A 94 1.46 -8.16 4.80
C ILE A 94 2.03 -6.86 5.36
N ILE A 95 1.27 -6.18 6.22
CA ILE A 95 1.69 -4.97 6.91
C ILE A 95 2.03 -5.33 8.35
N SER A 96 3.30 -5.16 8.76
CA SER A 96 3.71 -5.23 10.16
C SER A 96 3.39 -3.92 10.86
N HIS A 97 3.12 -3.98 12.16
CA HIS A 97 2.79 -2.82 12.99
C HIS A 97 1.60 -2.02 12.45
N THR A 98 0.50 -2.70 12.12
CA THR A 98 -0.74 -2.02 11.74
C THR A 98 -1.41 -1.46 13.00
N GLU A 99 -1.52 -0.14 13.08
CA GLU A 99 -2.08 0.57 14.23
C GLU A 99 -3.32 1.37 13.90
N THR A 100 -3.47 1.77 12.63
CA THR A 100 -4.50 2.71 12.17
C THR A 100 -5.09 2.29 10.81
N LEU A 101 -6.18 2.94 10.42
CA LEU A 101 -6.80 2.76 9.10
C LEU A 101 -5.88 3.28 7.98
N SER A 102 -5.17 4.38 8.23
CA SER A 102 -4.27 4.95 7.23
C SER A 102 -3.18 3.96 6.80
N ASP A 103 -2.67 3.09 7.69
CA ASP A 103 -1.67 2.08 7.34
C ASP A 103 -2.10 1.14 6.20
N LEU A 104 -3.40 0.79 6.16
CA LEU A 104 -3.94 -0.04 5.08
C LEU A 104 -4.14 0.77 3.80
N LEU A 105 -4.66 2.00 3.93
CA LEU A 105 -4.88 2.89 2.79
C LEU A 105 -3.57 3.30 2.12
N GLU A 106 -2.50 3.48 2.88
CA GLU A 106 -1.15 3.76 2.39
C GLU A 106 -0.67 2.65 1.45
N VAL A 107 -0.83 1.39 1.84
CA VAL A 107 -0.45 0.26 0.99
C VAL A 107 -1.33 0.19 -0.26
N LEU A 108 -2.64 0.47 -0.15
CA LEU A 108 -3.52 0.53 -1.33
C LEU A 108 -3.08 1.63 -2.29
N LEU A 109 -2.70 2.81 -1.78
CA LEU A 109 -2.20 3.89 -2.61
C LEU A 109 -0.86 3.53 -3.28
N LEU A 110 0.09 2.93 -2.56
CA LEU A 110 1.34 2.44 -3.13
C LEU A 110 1.12 1.37 -4.22
N GLN A 111 0.13 0.49 -4.04
CA GLN A 111 -0.25 -0.48 -5.06
C GLN A 111 -0.84 0.21 -6.30
N LYS A 112 -1.67 1.24 -6.12
CA LYS A 112 -2.18 2.06 -7.22
C LYS A 112 -1.04 2.72 -7.99
N GLU A 113 -0.08 3.33 -7.29
CA GLU A 113 1.08 3.99 -7.92
C GLU A 113 1.90 3.03 -8.80
N MET A 114 1.94 1.76 -8.48
CA MET A 114 2.68 0.73 -9.22
C MET A 114 1.81 -0.13 -10.14
N GLY A 115 0.51 0.19 -10.28
CA GLY A 115 -0.43 -0.49 -11.16
C GLY A 115 -0.83 -1.89 -10.69
N LEU A 116 -0.76 -2.14 -9.37
CA LEU A 116 -1.26 -3.35 -8.70
C LEU A 116 -2.68 -3.17 -8.15
N LEU A 117 -3.16 -1.93 -8.05
CA LEU A 117 -4.54 -1.57 -7.78
C LEU A 117 -5.06 -0.76 -8.97
N ARG A 118 -6.09 -1.25 -9.62
CA ARG A 118 -6.75 -0.63 -10.78
C ARG A 118 -8.19 -0.31 -10.43
N ILE A 119 -8.42 0.94 -10.01
CA ILE A 119 -9.73 1.39 -9.48
C ILE A 119 -10.84 1.24 -10.53
N ALA A 120 -10.58 1.62 -11.79
CA ALA A 120 -11.59 1.55 -12.86
C ALA A 120 -12.05 0.12 -13.15
N GLU A 121 -11.18 -0.87 -12.97
CA GLU A 121 -11.45 -2.29 -13.19
C GLU A 121 -11.89 -3.01 -11.90
N GLN A 122 -11.83 -2.34 -10.76
CA GLN A 122 -12.08 -2.91 -9.43
C GLN A 122 -11.16 -4.13 -9.15
N GLU A 123 -9.90 -4.05 -9.58
CA GLU A 123 -8.94 -5.13 -9.42
C GLU A 123 -7.83 -4.75 -8.45
N LEU A 124 -7.58 -5.62 -7.48
CA LEU A 124 -6.49 -5.55 -6.51
C LEU A 124 -5.63 -6.80 -6.66
N ASP A 125 -4.38 -6.63 -7.08
CA ASP A 125 -3.47 -7.74 -7.36
C ASP A 125 -2.90 -8.39 -6.09
N LEU A 126 -2.58 -7.60 -5.06
CA LEU A 126 -2.08 -8.12 -3.79
C LEU A 126 -3.09 -7.77 -2.69
N MET A 127 -3.62 -8.80 -2.05
CA MET A 127 -4.50 -8.62 -0.90
C MET A 127 -3.73 -8.02 0.27
N VAL A 128 -4.23 -6.93 0.84
CA VAL A 128 -3.62 -6.27 1.99
C VAL A 128 -4.02 -7.00 3.27
N ILE A 129 -3.01 -7.44 4.02
CA ILE A 129 -3.20 -8.21 5.27
C ILE A 129 -2.53 -7.46 6.43
N PRO A 130 -3.30 -6.84 7.33
CA PRO A 130 -2.75 -6.19 8.50
C PRO A 130 -2.31 -7.21 9.56
N LEU A 131 -1.19 -6.94 10.25
CA LEU A 131 -0.78 -7.63 11.46
C LEU A 131 -0.97 -6.70 12.66
N PHE A 132 -1.80 -7.11 13.59
CA PHE A 132 -1.99 -6.47 14.89
C PHE A 132 -1.09 -7.18 15.90
N GLU A 133 0.08 -6.61 16.18
CA GLU A 133 1.17 -7.32 16.85
C GLU A 133 1.26 -7.01 18.36
N THR A 134 0.65 -5.94 18.81
CA THR A 134 0.61 -5.57 20.24
C THR A 134 -0.80 -5.71 20.82
N ILE A 135 -0.91 -5.75 22.16
CA ILE A 135 -2.21 -5.79 22.83
C ILE A 135 -3.06 -4.55 22.49
N PRO A 136 -2.53 -3.32 22.49
CA PRO A 136 -3.27 -2.15 22.01
C PRO A 136 -3.76 -2.28 20.56
N ASP A 137 -2.96 -2.84 19.67
CA ASP A 137 -3.37 -3.02 18.25
C ASP A 137 -4.53 -4.01 18.15
N LEU A 138 -4.45 -5.14 18.89
CA LEU A 138 -5.53 -6.12 18.92
C LEU A 138 -6.83 -5.53 19.46
N GLN A 139 -6.76 -4.61 20.42
CA GLN A 139 -7.95 -3.93 20.95
C GLN A 139 -8.59 -3.01 19.92
N ARG A 140 -7.80 -2.41 19.01
CA ARG A 140 -8.28 -1.53 17.95
C ARG A 140 -8.68 -2.28 16.67
N ALA A 141 -8.22 -3.52 16.50
CA ALA A 141 -8.32 -4.29 15.26
C ALA A 141 -9.76 -4.37 14.71
N ALA A 142 -10.74 -4.63 15.57
CA ALA A 142 -12.15 -4.72 15.15
C ALA A 142 -12.63 -3.41 14.52
N GLY A 143 -12.38 -2.26 15.19
CA GLY A 143 -12.78 -0.95 14.69
C GLY A 143 -12.07 -0.57 13.38
N ILE A 144 -10.77 -0.89 13.26
CA ILE A 144 -10.02 -0.67 12.01
C ILE A 144 -10.62 -1.50 10.87
N MET A 145 -10.89 -2.78 11.11
CA MET A 145 -11.47 -3.65 10.07
C MET A 145 -12.90 -3.25 9.70
N GLU A 146 -13.72 -2.82 10.65
CA GLU A 146 -15.04 -2.26 10.37
C GLU A 146 -14.95 -1.00 9.51
N ALA A 147 -14.00 -0.11 9.80
CA ALA A 147 -13.77 1.10 9.01
C ALA A 147 -13.33 0.78 7.58
N VAL A 148 -12.41 -0.19 7.40
CA VAL A 148 -11.99 -0.65 6.06
C VAL A 148 -13.16 -1.20 5.26
N MET A 149 -14.00 -2.04 5.88
CA MET A 149 -15.15 -2.65 5.20
C MET A 149 -16.28 -1.65 4.90
N ALA A 150 -16.27 -0.48 5.52
CA ALA A 150 -17.22 0.59 5.26
C ALA A 150 -16.80 1.52 4.10
N ILE A 151 -15.58 1.37 3.59
CA ILE A 151 -15.10 2.14 2.43
C ILE A 151 -15.83 1.64 1.18
N PRO A 152 -16.46 2.54 0.38
CA PRO A 152 -17.23 2.16 -0.80
C PRO A 152 -16.38 1.58 -1.94
#